data_3d4ef7fa90a05c0124e7bc3a16aeb4a0
#
_entry.id   3d4ef7fa90a05c0124e7bc3a16aeb4a0
#
_cell.length_a   1.000
_cell.length_b   1.000
_cell.length_c   1.000
_cell.angle_alpha   90.00
_cell.angle_beta   90.00
_cell.angle_gamma   90.00
#
_symmetry.space_group_name_H-M   'P 1'
#
loop_
_entity.id
_entity.type
_entity.pdbx_description
1 polymer ?
#
loop_
_entity_poly.entity_id
_entity_poly.type
_entity_poly.pdbx_seq_one_letter_code
_entity_poly.pdbx_strand_id
1 'polypeptide(L)'
;MQTHLADFIKHTPRGKIADKILQTCVHCGFCNATCPTYQLTGDELDGPRGRIYQIKQVLEGMSATVQIQTHLDRCLTCRNCETTCPSGVEYGHLLDIGRSEVEKQIGRPLPEKARREALRRLMLNRTAFESTYRVAQTLRPWLPQKLRGKVMAEKAAGIIPQNARPRKMIMLEGCVQPGMSPNINAATLRVLDKLGIQLQRPQNAGCCGAINLHMGAEAQSLNDMRRNIDAWWPLLEQGAEALLINASGCGATVKEYG
;
A
#
# COMPACT_ATOMS: atom_id res chain seq x y z
N MET A 1 -16.04 12.84 16.29
CA MET A 1 -16.30 12.22 17.64
C MET A 1 -15.48 12.98 18.67
N GLN A 2 -15.92 13.04 19.94
CA GLN A 2 -15.04 13.50 21.02
C GLN A 2 -13.93 12.48 21.26
N THR A 3 -12.73 12.97 21.58
CA THR A 3 -11.52 12.19 21.75
C THR A 3 -10.79 12.61 23.02
N HIS A 4 -10.26 11.64 23.74
CA HIS A 4 -9.46 11.83 24.95
C HIS A 4 -8.20 10.95 24.85
N LEU A 5 -7.29 11.31 23.94
CA LEU A 5 -6.08 10.51 23.69
C LEU A 5 -5.24 10.40 24.97
N ALA A 6 -4.73 9.18 25.19
CA ALA A 6 -3.83 8.87 26.31
C ALA A 6 -2.45 9.52 26.13
N ASP A 7 -1.74 9.74 27.23
CA ASP A 7 -0.48 10.50 27.26
C ASP A 7 0.62 9.89 26.38
N PHE A 8 0.64 8.56 26.19
CA PHE A 8 1.65 7.89 25.37
C PHE A 8 1.65 8.33 23.90
N ILE A 9 0.52 8.87 23.39
CA ILE A 9 0.41 9.29 22.00
C ILE A 9 -0.06 10.75 21.82
N LYS A 10 -0.78 11.31 22.76
CA LYS A 10 -1.43 12.63 22.68
C LYS A 10 -0.53 13.74 22.16
N HIS A 11 0.71 13.79 22.62
CA HIS A 11 1.65 14.87 22.30
C HIS A 11 2.55 14.57 21.10
N THR A 12 2.44 13.38 20.50
CA THR A 12 3.20 13.00 19.32
C THR A 12 2.61 13.57 18.03
N PRO A 13 3.40 13.77 16.96
CA PRO A 13 2.87 14.16 15.65
C PRO A 13 1.77 13.21 15.17
N ARG A 14 1.96 11.89 15.34
CA ARG A 14 0.97 10.87 14.98
C ARG A 14 -0.32 10.97 15.78
N GLY A 15 -0.21 11.25 17.07
CA GLY A 15 -1.37 11.47 17.93
C GLY A 15 -2.20 12.67 17.48
N LYS A 16 -1.54 13.77 17.13
CA LYS A 16 -2.24 14.97 16.61
C LYS A 16 -2.97 14.68 15.29
N ILE A 17 -2.37 13.91 14.40
CA ILE A 17 -3.00 13.48 13.14
C ILE A 17 -4.20 12.57 13.44
N ALA A 18 -4.03 11.56 14.29
CA ALA A 18 -5.11 10.66 14.67
C ALA A 18 -6.28 11.39 15.34
N ASP A 19 -5.99 12.32 16.24
CA ASP A 19 -6.99 13.16 16.91
C ASP A 19 -7.84 13.96 15.92
N LYS A 20 -7.19 14.66 14.99
CA LYS A 20 -7.86 15.40 13.92
C LYS A 20 -8.78 14.50 13.08
N ILE A 21 -8.28 13.32 12.67
CA ILE A 21 -9.06 12.37 11.85
C ILE A 21 -10.26 11.82 12.64
N LEU A 22 -10.08 11.47 13.92
CA LEU A 22 -11.14 10.99 14.79
C LEU A 22 -12.21 12.06 15.03
N GLN A 23 -11.83 13.33 15.23
CA GLN A 23 -12.75 14.43 15.40
C GLN A 23 -13.58 14.70 14.13
N THR A 24 -13.00 14.49 12.94
CA THR A 24 -13.70 14.61 11.65
C THR A 24 -14.79 13.55 11.48
N CYS A 25 -14.64 12.37 12.10
CA CYS A 25 -15.61 11.29 11.98
C CYS A 25 -16.90 11.53 12.79
N VAL A 26 -18.03 11.61 12.12
CA VAL A 26 -19.37 11.70 12.76
C VAL A 26 -20.02 10.33 13.04
N HIS A 27 -19.32 9.26 12.76
CA HIS A 27 -19.73 7.87 13.03
C HIS A 27 -21.03 7.41 12.34
N CYS A 28 -21.39 8.00 11.20
CA CYS A 28 -22.66 7.76 10.49
C CYS A 28 -22.77 6.37 9.84
N GLY A 29 -21.65 5.72 9.50
CA GLY A 29 -21.64 4.37 8.92
C GLY A 29 -21.70 4.30 7.38
N PHE A 30 -21.78 5.40 6.64
CA PHE A 30 -21.80 5.35 5.16
C PHE A 30 -20.62 4.60 4.57
N CYS A 31 -19.47 4.65 5.22
CA CYS A 31 -18.26 3.94 4.82
C CYS A 31 -18.41 2.40 4.83
N ASN A 32 -19.36 1.84 5.60
CA ASN A 32 -19.57 0.39 5.64
C ASN A 32 -20.16 -0.14 4.33
N ALA A 33 -21.01 0.64 3.67
CA ALA A 33 -21.68 0.23 2.43
C ALA A 33 -20.69 -0.08 1.28
N THR A 34 -19.51 0.56 1.27
CA THR A 34 -18.49 0.36 0.23
C THR A 34 -17.32 -0.51 0.69
N CYS A 35 -17.35 -1.00 1.94
CA CYS A 35 -16.27 -1.80 2.50
C CYS A 35 -16.40 -3.27 2.10
N PRO A 36 -15.46 -3.83 1.30
CA PRO A 36 -15.56 -5.23 0.86
C PRO A 36 -15.47 -6.23 2.01
N THR A 37 -14.70 -5.93 3.06
CA THR A 37 -14.60 -6.83 4.22
C THR A 37 -15.89 -6.84 5.05
N TYR A 38 -16.51 -5.69 5.23
CA TYR A 38 -17.83 -5.62 5.87
C TYR A 38 -18.92 -6.36 5.08
N GLN A 39 -18.95 -6.16 3.75
CA GLN A 39 -19.90 -6.85 2.88
C GLN A 39 -19.73 -8.37 2.91
N LEU A 40 -18.51 -8.87 3.07
CA LEU A 40 -18.22 -10.30 3.11
C LEU A 40 -18.55 -10.93 4.46
N THR A 41 -18.26 -10.23 5.57
CA THR A 41 -18.39 -10.81 6.92
C THR A 41 -19.69 -10.45 7.62
N GLY A 42 -20.29 -9.30 7.29
CA GLY A 42 -21.42 -8.73 8.03
C GLY A 42 -21.04 -8.21 9.42
N ASP A 43 -19.76 -8.29 9.79
CA ASP A 43 -19.27 -7.88 11.10
C ASP A 43 -18.90 -6.40 11.11
N GLU A 44 -19.52 -5.62 12.00
CA GLU A 44 -19.24 -4.20 12.16
C GLU A 44 -17.76 -3.92 12.49
N LEU A 45 -17.13 -4.80 13.26
CA LEU A 45 -15.72 -4.67 13.63
C LEU A 45 -14.77 -4.87 12.43
N ASP A 46 -15.23 -5.51 11.36
CA ASP A 46 -14.54 -5.63 10.07
C ASP A 46 -14.89 -4.50 9.09
N GLY A 47 -15.79 -3.57 9.50
CA GLY A 47 -16.12 -2.35 8.79
C GLY A 47 -15.22 -1.16 9.17
N PRO A 48 -15.16 -0.09 8.33
CA PRO A 48 -14.34 1.08 8.65
C PRO A 48 -14.81 1.78 9.92
N ARG A 49 -16.11 1.93 10.12
CA ARG A 49 -16.70 2.54 11.32
C ARG A 49 -16.28 1.82 12.59
N GLY A 50 -16.41 0.51 12.63
CA GLY A 50 -16.01 -0.30 13.78
C GLY A 50 -14.50 -0.26 14.02
N ARG A 51 -13.69 -0.29 12.95
CA ARG A 51 -12.23 -0.15 13.07
C ARG A 51 -11.82 1.22 13.59
N ILE A 52 -12.46 2.30 13.15
CA ILE A 52 -12.23 3.65 13.69
C ILE A 52 -12.49 3.65 15.21
N TYR A 53 -13.58 3.02 15.65
CA TYR A 53 -13.90 2.96 17.06
C TYR A 53 -12.89 2.13 17.87
N GLN A 54 -12.47 0.97 17.36
CA GLN A 54 -11.44 0.15 17.98
C GLN A 54 -10.11 0.91 18.11
N ILE A 55 -9.68 1.61 17.06
CA ILE A 55 -8.47 2.43 17.08
C ILE A 55 -8.61 3.55 18.11
N LYS A 56 -9.75 4.24 18.12
CA LYS A 56 -10.04 5.29 19.11
C LYS A 56 -9.86 4.76 20.53
N GLN A 57 -10.48 3.63 20.86
CA GLN A 57 -10.38 3.04 22.21
C GLN A 57 -8.94 2.73 22.59
N VAL A 58 -8.13 2.16 21.70
CA VAL A 58 -6.70 1.88 21.96
C VAL A 58 -5.92 3.18 22.17
N LEU A 59 -6.16 4.20 21.36
CA LEU A 59 -5.48 5.51 21.49
C LEU A 59 -5.92 6.29 22.73
N GLU A 60 -7.09 5.98 23.31
CA GLU A 60 -7.60 6.51 24.57
C GLU A 60 -7.14 5.71 25.81
N GLY A 61 -6.31 4.66 25.62
CA GLY A 61 -5.66 3.94 26.70
C GLY A 61 -6.24 2.55 26.98
N MET A 62 -7.22 2.08 26.18
CA MET A 62 -7.64 0.67 26.28
C MET A 62 -6.51 -0.24 25.81
N SER A 63 -6.26 -1.33 26.52
CA SER A 63 -5.27 -2.32 26.11
C SER A 63 -5.65 -2.96 24.77
N ALA A 64 -4.70 -3.02 23.84
CA ALA A 64 -4.89 -3.72 22.59
C ALA A 64 -5.09 -5.22 22.80
N THR A 65 -5.91 -5.84 21.95
CA THR A 65 -6.18 -7.28 21.98
C THR A 65 -5.87 -7.93 20.65
N VAL A 66 -5.63 -9.24 20.65
CA VAL A 66 -5.46 -10.04 19.41
C VAL A 66 -6.69 -9.94 18.50
N GLN A 67 -7.87 -9.76 19.05
CA GLN A 67 -9.10 -9.56 18.29
C GLN A 67 -9.06 -8.24 17.53
N ILE A 68 -8.71 -7.12 18.20
CA ILE A 68 -8.52 -5.82 17.53
C ILE A 68 -7.48 -5.94 16.42
N GLN A 69 -6.32 -6.56 16.70
CA GLN A 69 -5.29 -6.78 15.69
C GLN A 69 -5.83 -7.55 14.48
N THR A 70 -6.62 -8.60 14.71
CA THR A 70 -7.23 -9.40 13.65
C THR A 70 -8.17 -8.57 12.77
N HIS A 71 -9.04 -7.75 13.37
CA HIS A 71 -9.97 -6.89 12.61
C HIS A 71 -9.22 -5.82 11.81
N LEU A 72 -8.18 -5.21 12.38
CA LEU A 72 -7.35 -4.25 11.66
C LEU A 72 -6.56 -4.91 10.51
N ASP A 73 -6.03 -6.13 10.71
CA ASP A 73 -5.28 -6.87 9.70
C ASP A 73 -6.15 -7.29 8.50
N ARG A 74 -7.42 -7.56 8.70
CA ARG A 74 -8.38 -7.90 7.63
C ARG A 74 -8.67 -6.73 6.70
N CYS A 75 -8.33 -5.51 7.06
CA CYS A 75 -8.53 -4.37 6.17
C CYS A 75 -7.64 -4.46 4.93
N LEU A 76 -8.25 -4.35 3.75
CA LEU A 76 -7.55 -4.42 2.45
C LEU A 76 -6.83 -3.13 2.08
N THR A 77 -6.92 -2.06 2.89
CA THR A 77 -6.36 -0.73 2.58
C THR A 77 -6.79 -0.17 1.22
N CYS A 78 -7.96 -0.56 0.73
CA CYS A 78 -8.48 -0.15 -0.58
C CYS A 78 -9.01 1.31 -0.62
N ARG A 79 -9.23 1.95 0.54
CA ARG A 79 -9.68 3.34 0.71
C ARG A 79 -11.05 3.69 0.11
N ASN A 80 -11.84 2.72 -0.34
CA ASN A 80 -13.21 2.99 -0.81
C ASN A 80 -14.06 3.72 0.23
N CYS A 81 -13.80 3.50 1.52
CA CYS A 81 -14.47 4.18 2.62
C CYS A 81 -14.18 5.69 2.69
N GLU A 82 -13.02 6.13 2.21
CA GLU A 82 -12.65 7.56 2.17
C GLU A 82 -13.44 8.30 1.09
N THR A 83 -13.52 7.72 -0.12
CA THR A 83 -14.26 8.32 -1.23
C THR A 83 -15.76 8.42 -0.98
N THR A 84 -16.30 7.54 -0.13
CA THR A 84 -17.72 7.52 0.23
C THR A 84 -18.02 8.44 1.42
N CYS A 85 -17.01 8.85 2.18
CA CYS A 85 -17.20 9.59 3.42
C CYS A 85 -17.59 11.06 3.15
N PRO A 86 -18.79 11.52 3.53
CA PRO A 86 -19.18 12.92 3.32
C PRO A 86 -18.39 13.89 4.21
N SER A 87 -17.80 13.41 5.30
CA SER A 87 -16.99 14.21 6.22
C SER A 87 -15.49 14.21 5.85
N GLY A 88 -15.07 13.50 4.80
CA GLY A 88 -13.66 13.47 4.36
C GLY A 88 -12.69 12.84 5.37
N VAL A 89 -13.10 11.77 6.05
CA VAL A 89 -12.25 11.09 7.03
C VAL A 89 -11.10 10.37 6.31
N GLU A 90 -9.87 10.72 6.63
CA GLU A 90 -8.63 10.12 6.12
C GLU A 90 -8.34 8.79 6.85
N TYR A 91 -9.19 7.80 6.59
CA TYR A 91 -9.19 6.51 7.29
C TYR A 91 -7.86 5.75 7.14
N GLY A 92 -7.21 5.82 5.98
CA GLY A 92 -5.95 5.10 5.70
C GLY A 92 -4.85 5.48 6.69
N HIS A 93 -4.67 6.77 6.93
CA HIS A 93 -3.70 7.27 7.91
C HIS A 93 -4.03 6.82 9.33
N LEU A 94 -5.31 6.88 9.71
CA LEU A 94 -5.73 6.41 11.02
C LEU A 94 -5.49 4.91 11.20
N LEU A 95 -5.73 4.11 10.15
CA LEU A 95 -5.50 2.67 10.16
C LEU A 95 -4.00 2.34 10.35
N ASP A 96 -3.11 3.03 9.64
CA ASP A 96 -1.66 2.81 9.75
C ASP A 96 -1.14 3.19 11.15
N ILE A 97 -1.68 4.27 11.74
CA ILE A 97 -1.41 4.63 13.14
C ILE A 97 -1.91 3.53 14.07
N GLY A 98 -3.17 3.12 13.93
CA GLY A 98 -3.79 2.11 14.79
C GLY A 98 -3.08 0.76 14.71
N ARG A 99 -2.74 0.27 13.52
CA ARG A 99 -1.96 -0.96 13.34
C ARG A 99 -0.61 -0.89 14.03
N SER A 100 0.10 0.22 13.89
CA SER A 100 1.40 0.40 14.52
C SER A 100 1.31 0.40 16.05
N GLU A 101 0.33 1.08 16.63
CA GLU A 101 0.16 1.12 18.09
C GLU A 101 -0.29 -0.22 18.67
N VAL A 102 -1.22 -0.92 18.00
CA VAL A 102 -1.63 -2.27 18.40
C VAL A 102 -0.47 -3.26 18.31
N GLU A 103 0.32 -3.22 17.23
CA GLU A 103 1.49 -4.09 17.06
C GLU A 103 2.56 -3.85 18.14
N LYS A 104 2.78 -2.59 18.56
CA LYS A 104 3.70 -2.26 19.67
C LYS A 104 3.26 -2.84 21.01
N GLN A 105 1.94 -2.83 21.28
CA GLN A 105 1.41 -3.28 22.57
C GLN A 105 1.40 -4.80 22.72
N ILE A 106 1.00 -5.54 21.70
CA ILE A 106 0.80 -6.99 21.83
C ILE A 106 1.77 -7.83 21.00
N GLY A 107 2.43 -7.23 20.01
CA GLY A 107 3.34 -7.94 19.12
C GLY A 107 2.69 -9.05 18.31
N ARG A 108 3.47 -10.02 17.89
CA ARG A 108 3.03 -11.23 17.17
C ARG A 108 3.83 -12.45 17.60
N PRO A 109 3.24 -13.66 17.50
CA PRO A 109 3.99 -14.90 17.67
C PRO A 109 5.21 -14.96 16.73
N LEU A 110 6.33 -15.49 17.22
CA LEU A 110 7.59 -15.55 16.45
C LEU A 110 7.45 -16.17 15.05
N PRO A 111 6.72 -17.29 14.85
CA PRO A 111 6.57 -17.89 13.52
C PRO A 111 5.84 -16.95 12.55
N GLU A 112 4.82 -16.23 13.02
CA GLU A 112 4.07 -15.28 12.21
C GLU A 112 4.94 -14.07 11.85
N LYS A 113 5.65 -13.53 12.83
CA LYS A 113 6.60 -12.43 12.62
C LYS A 113 7.67 -12.80 11.60
N ALA A 114 8.27 -13.98 11.72
CA ALA A 114 9.27 -14.47 10.78
C ALA A 114 8.69 -14.65 9.37
N ARG A 115 7.50 -15.22 9.23
CA ARG A 115 6.81 -15.37 7.94
C ARG A 115 6.51 -14.03 7.29
N ARG A 116 5.99 -13.06 8.04
CA ARG A 116 5.68 -11.72 7.54
C ARG A 116 6.95 -11.00 7.07
N GLU A 117 8.02 -11.09 7.86
CA GLU A 117 9.30 -10.48 7.53
C GLU A 117 9.96 -11.12 6.31
N ALA A 118 9.94 -12.46 6.20
CA ALA A 118 10.45 -13.17 5.04
C ALA A 118 9.67 -12.77 3.76
N LEU A 119 8.34 -12.69 3.85
CA LEU A 119 7.49 -12.28 2.73
C LEU A 119 7.75 -10.81 2.34
N ARG A 120 7.88 -9.93 3.33
CA ARG A 120 8.21 -8.52 3.13
C ARG A 120 9.54 -8.37 2.37
N ARG A 121 10.60 -9.03 2.85
CA ARG A 121 11.94 -8.99 2.21
C ARG A 121 11.91 -9.54 0.80
N LEU A 122 11.20 -10.64 0.58
CA LEU A 122 11.05 -11.25 -0.75
C LEU A 122 10.38 -10.26 -1.73
N MET A 123 9.24 -9.67 -1.34
CA MET A 123 8.50 -8.74 -2.20
C MET A 123 9.26 -7.44 -2.50
N LEU A 124 10.10 -6.98 -1.57
CA LEU A 124 10.91 -5.77 -1.76
C LEU A 124 12.17 -6.01 -2.58
N ASN A 125 12.67 -7.22 -2.62
CA ASN A 125 13.79 -7.59 -3.48
C ASN A 125 13.26 -8.02 -4.85
N ARG A 126 13.24 -7.08 -5.81
CA ARG A 126 12.68 -7.28 -7.15
C ARG A 126 13.25 -8.54 -7.82
N THR A 127 14.56 -8.71 -7.83
CA THR A 127 15.22 -9.84 -8.49
C THR A 127 14.83 -11.17 -7.85
N ALA A 128 14.86 -11.25 -6.52
CA ALA A 128 14.47 -12.47 -5.80
C ALA A 128 12.99 -12.79 -6.01
N PHE A 129 12.13 -11.76 -5.98
CA PHE A 129 10.70 -11.93 -6.23
C PHE A 129 10.41 -12.41 -7.65
N GLU A 130 10.99 -11.76 -8.66
CA GLU A 130 10.81 -12.14 -10.07
C GLU A 130 11.29 -13.58 -10.34
N SER A 131 12.46 -13.95 -9.81
CA SER A 131 13.01 -15.30 -9.97
C SER A 131 12.13 -16.36 -9.30
N THR A 132 11.74 -16.13 -8.05
CA THR A 132 10.86 -17.02 -7.31
C THR A 132 9.50 -17.17 -7.96
N TYR A 133 8.94 -16.05 -8.44
CA TYR A 133 7.62 -16.06 -9.09
C TYR A 133 7.65 -16.76 -10.44
N ARG A 134 8.72 -16.61 -11.24
CA ARG A 134 8.91 -17.38 -12.50
C ARG A 134 8.97 -18.89 -12.24
N VAL A 135 9.70 -19.32 -11.20
CA VAL A 135 9.70 -20.74 -10.81
C VAL A 135 8.29 -21.20 -10.43
N ALA A 136 7.54 -20.39 -9.68
CA ALA A 136 6.16 -20.71 -9.36
C ALA A 136 5.26 -20.77 -10.62
N GLN A 137 5.49 -19.93 -11.62
CA GLN A 137 4.76 -19.94 -12.90
C GLN A 137 5.08 -21.18 -13.72
N THR A 138 6.34 -21.63 -13.80
CA THR A 138 6.73 -22.87 -14.48
C THR A 138 6.14 -24.10 -13.79
N LEU A 139 6.08 -24.10 -12.46
CA LEU A 139 5.51 -25.21 -11.69
C LEU A 139 3.97 -25.15 -11.60
N ARG A 140 3.34 -24.09 -12.12
CA ARG A 140 1.89 -23.85 -12.02
C ARG A 140 1.03 -25.05 -12.48
N PRO A 141 1.34 -25.79 -13.55
CA PRO A 141 0.54 -26.95 -13.98
C PRO A 141 0.44 -28.05 -12.90
N TRP A 142 1.47 -28.20 -12.08
CA TRP A 142 1.56 -29.23 -11.03
C TRP A 142 1.09 -28.75 -9.65
N LEU A 143 0.77 -27.43 -9.50
CA LEU A 143 0.30 -26.90 -8.24
C LEU A 143 -1.12 -27.38 -7.91
N PRO A 144 -1.44 -27.67 -6.64
CA PRO A 144 -2.81 -27.87 -6.18
C PRO A 144 -3.70 -26.69 -6.57
N GLN A 145 -4.98 -26.96 -6.87
CA GLN A 145 -5.94 -25.96 -7.37
C GLN A 145 -5.98 -24.68 -6.52
N LYS A 146 -5.91 -24.79 -5.20
CA LYS A 146 -5.89 -23.66 -4.25
C LYS A 146 -4.67 -22.74 -4.44
N LEU A 147 -3.51 -23.28 -4.78
CA LEU A 147 -2.28 -22.51 -5.03
C LEU A 147 -2.20 -22.04 -6.49
N ARG A 148 -2.68 -22.87 -7.42
CA ARG A 148 -2.73 -22.53 -8.85
C ARG A 148 -3.52 -21.26 -9.12
N GLY A 149 -4.60 -21.01 -8.38
CA GLY A 149 -5.37 -19.77 -8.48
C GLY A 149 -4.64 -18.52 -7.99
N LYS A 150 -3.60 -18.68 -7.16
CA LYS A 150 -2.78 -17.58 -6.64
C LYS A 150 -1.58 -17.22 -7.51
N VAL A 151 -1.19 -18.10 -8.42
CA VAL A 151 -0.08 -17.89 -9.36
C VAL A 151 -0.68 -17.56 -10.72
N MET A 152 -0.53 -16.31 -11.17
CA MET A 152 -1.03 -15.90 -12.49
C MET A 152 -0.26 -16.62 -13.60
N ALA A 153 -0.95 -16.92 -14.70
CA ALA A 153 -0.27 -17.42 -15.90
C ALA A 153 0.72 -16.35 -16.42
N GLU A 154 1.84 -16.82 -16.96
CA GLU A 154 2.83 -15.93 -17.55
C GLU A 154 2.20 -15.12 -18.71
N LYS A 155 2.47 -13.82 -18.70
CA LYS A 155 2.07 -12.90 -19.77
C LYS A 155 3.32 -12.20 -20.29
N ALA A 156 3.69 -12.53 -21.52
CA ALA A 156 4.85 -11.93 -22.16
C ALA A 156 4.76 -10.41 -22.19
N ALA A 157 5.84 -9.73 -21.88
CA ALA A 157 5.91 -8.27 -21.93
C ALA A 157 5.68 -7.73 -23.35
N GLY A 158 6.13 -8.48 -24.37
CA GLY A 158 6.16 -8.01 -25.76
C GLY A 158 7.31 -7.00 -25.99
N ILE A 159 7.28 -6.36 -27.14
CA ILE A 159 8.31 -5.40 -27.56
C ILE A 159 8.23 -4.14 -26.69
N ILE A 160 9.36 -3.71 -26.17
CA ILE A 160 9.53 -2.46 -25.42
C ILE A 160 10.13 -1.41 -26.36
N PRO A 161 9.45 -0.29 -26.61
CA PRO A 161 9.98 0.79 -27.45
C PRO A 161 11.24 1.41 -26.85
N GLN A 162 12.21 1.74 -27.71
CA GLN A 162 13.44 2.43 -27.33
C GLN A 162 13.59 3.79 -28.04
N ASN A 163 12.50 4.32 -28.58
CA ASN A 163 12.49 5.55 -29.33
C ASN A 163 12.75 6.76 -28.41
N ALA A 164 13.63 7.66 -28.84
CA ALA A 164 13.72 8.98 -28.23
C ALA A 164 12.51 9.81 -28.65
N ARG A 165 11.84 10.44 -27.71
CA ARG A 165 10.68 11.31 -27.94
C ARG A 165 10.91 12.67 -27.31
N PRO A 166 10.37 13.76 -27.88
CA PRO A 166 10.55 15.11 -27.33
C PRO A 166 9.89 15.28 -25.95
N ARG A 167 8.70 14.68 -25.78
CA ARG A 167 7.99 14.69 -24.50
C ARG A 167 8.47 13.55 -23.62
N LYS A 168 8.70 13.83 -22.36
CA LYS A 168 9.22 12.85 -21.39
C LYS A 168 8.32 12.78 -20.18
N MET A 169 8.10 11.58 -19.69
CA MET A 169 7.46 11.30 -18.40
C MET A 169 8.27 10.26 -17.64
N ILE A 170 8.12 10.21 -16.33
CA ILE A 170 8.77 9.24 -15.46
C ILE A 170 7.80 8.13 -15.15
N MET A 171 8.27 6.88 -15.11
CA MET A 171 7.44 5.73 -14.75
C MET A 171 7.96 5.08 -13.47
N LEU A 172 7.08 4.94 -12.47
CA LEU A 172 7.31 4.03 -11.36
C LEU A 172 6.89 2.61 -11.77
N GLU A 173 7.86 1.73 -11.96
CA GLU A 173 7.59 0.34 -12.36
C GLU A 173 6.99 -0.52 -11.23
N GLY A 174 7.27 -0.15 -9.97
CA GLY A 174 6.88 -0.92 -8.80
C GLY A 174 7.83 -2.09 -8.48
N CYS A 175 7.57 -2.76 -7.34
CA CYS A 175 8.40 -3.88 -6.86
C CYS A 175 7.86 -5.25 -7.28
N VAL A 176 6.54 -5.47 -7.21
CA VAL A 176 5.89 -6.77 -7.42
C VAL A 176 5.31 -6.92 -8.83
N GLN A 177 4.73 -5.84 -9.38
CA GLN A 177 4.03 -5.86 -10.67
C GLN A 177 4.90 -6.31 -11.85
N PRO A 178 6.19 -5.90 -11.99
CA PRO A 178 7.04 -6.37 -13.09
C PRO A 178 7.23 -7.88 -13.11
N GLY A 179 7.29 -8.53 -11.94
CA GLY A 179 7.39 -9.98 -11.84
C GLY A 179 6.08 -10.70 -12.11
N MET A 180 4.95 -10.17 -11.61
CA MET A 180 3.64 -10.81 -11.76
C MET A 180 3.01 -10.60 -13.14
N SER A 181 3.11 -9.40 -13.68
CA SER A 181 2.43 -8.99 -14.91
C SER A 181 3.27 -7.98 -15.70
N PRO A 182 4.40 -8.41 -16.28
CA PRO A 182 5.33 -7.54 -17.01
C PRO A 182 4.68 -6.87 -18.23
N ASN A 183 3.65 -7.50 -18.79
CA ASN A 183 2.88 -6.98 -19.90
C ASN A 183 2.21 -5.62 -19.61
N ILE A 184 1.88 -5.30 -18.36
CA ILE A 184 1.21 -4.03 -18.02
C ILE A 184 2.16 -2.85 -18.24
N ASN A 185 3.36 -2.90 -17.64
CA ASN A 185 4.37 -1.85 -17.82
C ASN A 185 4.78 -1.73 -19.30
N ALA A 186 4.97 -2.86 -19.97
CA ALA A 186 5.32 -2.88 -21.38
C ALA A 186 4.21 -2.31 -22.29
N ALA A 187 2.95 -2.58 -22.01
CA ALA A 187 1.83 -1.97 -22.73
C ALA A 187 1.78 -0.46 -22.51
N THR A 188 2.01 0.00 -21.28
CA THR A 188 2.06 1.43 -20.96
C THR A 188 3.17 2.14 -21.75
N LEU A 189 4.36 1.53 -21.83
CA LEU A 189 5.46 2.05 -22.65
C LEU A 189 5.07 2.16 -24.11
N ARG A 190 4.43 1.14 -24.68
CA ARG A 190 4.00 1.15 -26.10
C ARG A 190 2.94 2.20 -26.39
N VAL A 191 1.96 2.36 -25.50
CA VAL A 191 0.90 3.36 -25.68
C VAL A 191 1.47 4.77 -25.68
N LEU A 192 2.32 5.10 -24.68
CA LEU A 192 2.89 6.43 -24.58
C LEU A 192 3.91 6.72 -25.69
N ASP A 193 4.68 5.72 -26.12
CA ASP A 193 5.56 5.88 -27.28
C ASP A 193 4.79 6.27 -28.55
N LYS A 194 3.63 5.64 -28.79
CA LYS A 194 2.76 6.01 -29.92
C LYS A 194 2.16 7.42 -29.80
N LEU A 195 2.02 7.94 -28.58
CA LEU A 195 1.58 9.30 -28.31
C LEU A 195 2.73 10.32 -28.35
N GLY A 196 3.94 9.89 -28.77
CA GLY A 196 5.13 10.75 -28.84
C GLY A 196 5.77 11.06 -27.47
N ILE A 197 5.50 10.24 -26.47
CA ILE A 197 5.99 10.42 -25.11
C ILE A 197 6.97 9.29 -24.77
N GLN A 198 8.18 9.66 -24.34
CA GLN A 198 9.18 8.73 -23.83
C GLN A 198 9.02 8.55 -22.32
N LEU A 199 8.79 7.30 -21.88
CA LEU A 199 8.80 6.97 -20.46
C LEU A 199 10.23 6.66 -19.99
N GLN A 200 10.71 7.48 -19.07
CA GLN A 200 11.97 7.28 -18.37
C GLN A 200 11.75 6.37 -17.16
N ARG A 201 12.63 5.37 -16.99
CA ARG A 201 12.58 4.38 -15.91
C ARG A 201 13.87 4.46 -15.11
N PRO A 202 13.96 5.36 -14.11
CA PRO A 202 15.17 5.52 -13.32
C PRO A 202 15.48 4.24 -12.54
N GLN A 203 16.68 3.71 -12.71
CA GLN A 203 17.10 2.45 -12.08
C GLN A 203 17.19 2.54 -10.56
N ASN A 204 17.43 3.75 -10.03
CA ASN A 204 17.51 4.00 -8.59
C ASN A 204 16.13 4.09 -7.91
N ALA A 205 15.04 4.20 -8.66
CA ALA A 205 13.69 4.10 -8.12
C ALA A 205 13.33 2.65 -7.78
N GLY A 206 12.45 2.47 -6.80
CA GLY A 206 12.10 1.13 -6.33
C GLY A 206 10.66 1.00 -5.85
N CYS A 207 10.46 0.35 -4.70
CA CYS A 207 9.15 0.26 -4.07
C CYS A 207 8.62 1.64 -3.69
N CYS A 208 7.30 1.86 -3.82
CA CYS A 208 6.64 3.07 -3.35
C CYS A 208 6.62 3.23 -1.82
N GLY A 209 7.12 2.26 -1.06
CA GLY A 209 7.09 2.27 0.40
C GLY A 209 5.83 1.67 1.04
N ALA A 210 4.74 1.47 0.29
CA ALA A 210 3.47 0.97 0.83
C ALA A 210 3.60 -0.35 1.57
N ILE A 211 4.38 -1.31 1.04
CA ILE A 211 4.58 -2.62 1.70
C ILE A 211 5.22 -2.43 3.07
N ASN A 212 6.26 -1.59 3.17
CA ASN A 212 6.91 -1.29 4.44
C ASN A 212 5.95 -0.59 5.41
N LEU A 213 5.20 0.41 4.94
CA LEU A 213 4.26 1.18 5.75
C LEU A 213 3.17 0.28 6.35
N HIS A 214 2.47 -0.49 5.50
CA HIS A 214 1.35 -1.34 5.93
C HIS A 214 1.79 -2.56 6.76
N MET A 215 3.07 -2.89 6.75
CA MET A 215 3.66 -3.93 7.61
C MET A 215 4.35 -3.39 8.86
N GLY A 216 4.18 -2.08 9.17
CA GLY A 216 4.71 -1.45 10.38
C GLY A 216 6.19 -1.09 10.32
N ALA A 217 6.83 -1.17 9.16
CA ALA A 217 8.23 -0.82 8.95
C ALA A 217 8.38 0.63 8.44
N GLU A 218 7.92 1.59 9.23
CA GLU A 218 7.77 3.00 8.86
C GLU A 218 9.10 3.66 8.43
N ALA A 219 10.19 3.42 9.18
CA ALA A 219 11.50 3.98 8.84
C ALA A 219 11.99 3.52 7.46
N GLN A 220 11.77 2.24 7.13
CA GLN A 220 12.10 1.68 5.82
C GLN A 220 11.18 2.26 4.72
N SER A 221 9.91 2.50 5.02
CA SER A 221 8.99 3.16 4.10
C SER A 221 9.46 4.56 3.75
N LEU A 222 9.84 5.36 4.73
CA LEU A 222 10.39 6.71 4.50
C LEU A 222 11.68 6.68 3.68
N ASN A 223 12.54 5.69 3.88
CA ASN A 223 13.75 5.52 3.06
C ASN A 223 13.41 5.17 1.61
N ASP A 224 12.38 4.34 1.37
CA ASP A 224 11.89 4.04 0.03
C ASP A 224 11.35 5.30 -0.66
N MET A 225 10.58 6.11 0.06
CA MET A 225 10.02 7.37 -0.43
C MET A 225 11.12 8.37 -0.83
N ARG A 226 12.10 8.61 0.06
CA ARG A 226 13.24 9.49 -0.20
C ARG A 226 14.03 9.03 -1.43
N ARG A 227 14.37 7.75 -1.50
CA ARG A 227 15.06 7.18 -2.66
C ARG A 227 14.33 7.43 -3.97
N ASN A 228 13.01 7.30 -3.98
CA ASN A 228 12.19 7.56 -5.15
C ASN A 228 12.20 9.05 -5.51
N ILE A 229 12.05 9.94 -4.54
CA ILE A 229 12.15 11.39 -4.76
C ILE A 229 13.51 11.75 -5.35
N ASP A 230 14.60 11.27 -4.77
CA ASP A 230 15.96 11.52 -5.24
C ASP A 230 16.19 11.00 -6.67
N ALA A 231 15.52 9.90 -7.04
CA ALA A 231 15.62 9.35 -8.39
C ALA A 231 14.78 10.13 -9.42
N TRP A 232 13.67 10.74 -9.03
CA TRP A 232 12.75 11.43 -9.93
C TRP A 232 13.07 12.92 -10.08
N TRP A 233 13.53 13.56 -9.01
CA TRP A 233 13.71 15.00 -8.96
C TRP A 233 14.59 15.54 -10.09
N PRO A 234 15.79 14.98 -10.37
CA PRO A 234 16.63 15.46 -11.48
C PRO A 234 15.95 15.35 -12.86
N LEU A 235 15.07 14.35 -13.04
CA LEU A 235 14.34 14.16 -14.30
C LEU A 235 13.20 15.17 -14.46
N LEU A 236 12.57 15.56 -13.36
CA LEU A 236 11.56 16.62 -13.34
C LEU A 236 12.20 17.97 -13.65
N GLU A 237 13.38 18.28 -13.07
CA GLU A 237 14.16 19.49 -13.40
C GLU A 237 14.62 19.54 -14.86
N GLN A 238 14.85 18.38 -15.48
CA GLN A 238 15.15 18.24 -16.91
C GLN A 238 13.92 18.31 -17.82
N GLY A 239 12.73 18.60 -17.27
CA GLY A 239 11.52 18.82 -18.04
C GLY A 239 10.65 17.58 -18.24
N ALA A 240 10.75 16.55 -17.40
CA ALA A 240 9.76 15.49 -17.39
C ALA A 240 8.40 16.04 -16.93
N GLU A 241 7.35 15.82 -17.72
CA GLU A 241 6.05 16.47 -17.55
C GLU A 241 5.22 15.89 -16.38
N ALA A 242 5.41 14.61 -16.08
CA ALA A 242 4.64 13.93 -15.04
C ALA A 242 5.29 12.64 -14.57
N LEU A 243 4.86 12.17 -13.39
CA LEU A 243 5.12 10.84 -12.88
C LEU A 243 3.92 9.93 -13.16
N LEU A 244 4.15 8.84 -13.87
CA LEU A 244 3.13 7.85 -14.22
C LEU A 244 3.24 6.63 -13.34
N ILE A 245 2.11 6.22 -12.77
CA ILE A 245 1.99 5.05 -11.92
C ILE A 245 0.76 4.27 -12.36
N ASN A 246 0.93 3.03 -12.77
CA ASN A 246 -0.17 2.17 -13.26
C ASN A 246 -0.69 1.19 -12.20
N ALA A 247 -0.11 1.17 -11.00
CA ALA A 247 -0.60 0.41 -9.85
C ALA A 247 -1.29 1.35 -8.85
N SER A 248 -2.61 1.22 -8.68
CA SER A 248 -3.43 2.14 -7.86
C SER A 248 -2.94 2.27 -6.42
N GLY A 249 -2.54 1.18 -5.75
CA GLY A 249 -2.01 1.23 -4.39
C GLY A 249 -0.69 2.02 -4.30
N CYS A 250 0.21 1.85 -5.28
CA CYS A 250 1.41 2.68 -5.36
C CYS A 250 1.08 4.15 -5.62
N GLY A 251 0.10 4.42 -6.49
CA GLY A 251 -0.34 5.77 -6.82
C GLY A 251 -0.92 6.50 -5.61
N ALA A 252 -1.73 5.83 -4.81
CA ALA A 252 -2.26 6.37 -3.56
C ALA A 252 -1.14 6.75 -2.59
N THR A 253 -0.17 5.84 -2.39
CA THR A 253 0.96 6.09 -1.48
C THR A 253 1.86 7.23 -1.96
N VAL A 254 2.17 7.29 -3.25
CA VAL A 254 3.05 8.35 -3.80
C VAL A 254 2.41 9.73 -3.70
N LYS A 255 1.09 9.84 -3.82
CA LYS A 255 0.37 11.11 -3.62
C LYS A 255 0.46 11.65 -2.18
N GLU A 256 0.89 10.81 -1.25
CA GLU A 256 1.00 11.12 0.19
C GLU A 256 2.45 11.19 0.67
N TYR A 257 3.41 11.41 -0.22
CA TYR A 257 4.82 11.53 0.16
C TYR A 257 5.15 12.81 0.93
N GLY A 258 4.24 13.77 0.96
CA GLY A 258 4.44 15.01 1.71
C GLY A 258 3.37 16.04 1.51
#